data_9f22dacfdb17e77e7142f001d37bafd0
#
_entry.id   9f22dacfdb17e77e7142f001d37bafd0
#
_cell.length_a   1.000
_cell.length_b   1.000
_cell.length_c   1.000
_cell.angle_alpha   90.00
_cell.angle_beta   90.00
_cell.angle_gamma   90.00
#
_symmetry.space_group_name_H-M   'P 1'
#
loop_
_entity.id
_entity.type
_entity.pdbx_description
1 polymer ?
#
loop_
_entity_poly.entity_id
_entity_poly.type
_entity_poly.pdbx_seq_one_letter_code
_entity_poly.pdbx_strand_id
1 'polypeptide(L)'
;MSSQCDSWPTLGGGRPAATKQAGPGPGSGRSCYAFAVEYERYAAPPPPPAPSRLSLYWKLMRADRPIGWLLLLWPTWWALWLAADGFPPPWILFVFTAGVWLTRSAGCVINDYADRWLDPHVERTRERPLATGAVSGREALILFAVLMLAAFALVLTMNRLTILLSFVGLVLAASYPYLKRYTYLPQVYLGLAFGWAIPMAFAAVQGEVPALAWLLYVGNIFWTTAYDTWYAMVDRDDDIKVNSKSTAILFGEMDLVAQGVLYTLFFIALALVGRHAGLGTIYWAGLGVAGLLVAWEFMLARYRDREACFRAFLHNHWVGMAVFAGIALDYALG
;
A
#
# COMPACT_ATOMS: atom_id res chain seq x y z
N MET A 1 -46.65 -3.39 -21.93
CA MET A 1 -46.33 -3.97 -23.22
C MET A 1 -44.96 -4.54 -23.09
N SER A 2 -44.91 -5.79 -22.81
CA SER A 2 -44.38 -6.98 -23.47
C SER A 2 -42.85 -6.95 -23.61
N SER A 3 -42.13 -7.61 -22.73
CA SER A 3 -41.67 -9.04 -22.80
C SER A 3 -40.67 -9.26 -23.94
N GLN A 4 -39.42 -9.53 -23.52
CA GLN A 4 -38.77 -10.79 -23.95
C GLN A 4 -37.51 -11.06 -23.08
N CYS A 5 -37.65 -12.13 -22.30
CA CYS A 5 -36.56 -12.91 -21.78
C CYS A 5 -35.92 -13.68 -22.93
N ASP A 6 -34.61 -13.76 -23.00
CA ASP A 6 -33.95 -14.87 -23.68
C ASP A 6 -32.76 -15.37 -22.86
N SER A 7 -33.00 -16.52 -22.42
CA SER A 7 -32.29 -17.67 -21.87
C SER A 7 -30.85 -17.84 -22.36
N TRP A 8 -29.94 -17.93 -21.41
CA TRP A 8 -28.63 -18.52 -21.60
C TRP A 8 -28.72 -20.06 -21.60
N PRO A 9 -28.05 -20.75 -22.53
CA PRO A 9 -28.07 -22.23 -22.53
C PRO A 9 -27.11 -22.76 -21.47
N THR A 10 -27.66 -23.58 -20.59
CA THR A 10 -26.93 -24.49 -19.70
C THR A 10 -26.14 -25.49 -20.54
N LEU A 11 -24.82 -25.42 -20.51
CA LEU A 11 -23.96 -26.47 -21.03
C LEU A 11 -23.97 -27.64 -20.06
N GLY A 12 -24.89 -28.57 -20.34
CA GLY A 12 -24.95 -29.88 -19.71
C GLY A 12 -23.72 -30.71 -20.12
N GLY A 13 -23.02 -31.25 -19.13
CA GLY A 13 -21.93 -32.19 -19.29
C GLY A 13 -22.45 -33.53 -19.85
N GLY A 14 -22.43 -33.70 -21.17
CA GLY A 14 -22.60 -34.97 -21.83
C GLY A 14 -21.21 -35.53 -22.19
N ARG A 15 -20.83 -36.63 -21.57
CA ARG A 15 -19.70 -37.44 -22.06
C ARG A 15 -19.99 -37.85 -23.49
N PRO A 16 -19.12 -37.66 -24.48
CA PRO A 16 -19.32 -38.24 -25.80
C PRO A 16 -19.18 -39.77 -25.71
N ALA A 17 -20.18 -40.46 -26.22
CA ALA A 17 -20.20 -41.90 -26.39
C ALA A 17 -19.01 -42.30 -27.28
N ALA A 18 -18.25 -43.30 -26.85
CA ALA A 18 -17.17 -43.87 -27.61
C ALA A 18 -17.75 -44.59 -28.85
N THR A 19 -17.71 -43.95 -30.02
CA THR A 19 -17.89 -44.59 -31.30
C THR A 19 -16.70 -45.50 -31.55
N LYS A 20 -16.93 -46.82 -31.56
CA LYS A 20 -16.00 -47.83 -32.06
C LYS A 20 -15.71 -47.53 -33.54
N GLN A 21 -14.62 -46.84 -33.82
CA GLN A 21 -14.04 -46.85 -35.16
C GLN A 21 -13.19 -48.11 -35.31
N ALA A 22 -13.49 -48.85 -36.40
CA ALA A 22 -12.76 -50.05 -36.81
C ALA A 22 -11.27 -49.71 -36.99
N GLY A 23 -10.41 -50.55 -36.42
CA GLY A 23 -8.96 -50.39 -36.51
C GLY A 23 -8.47 -50.44 -37.92
N PRO A 24 -7.39 -49.72 -38.28
CA PRO A 24 -6.72 -49.85 -39.55
C PRO A 24 -6.02 -51.21 -39.62
N GLY A 25 -6.13 -51.87 -40.78
CA GLY A 25 -5.51 -53.14 -41.06
C GLY A 25 -3.98 -53.14 -40.97
N PRO A 26 -3.33 -54.29 -40.89
CA PRO A 26 -1.92 -54.43 -40.70
C PRO A 26 -1.12 -54.02 -41.96
N GLY A 27 -0.55 -52.81 -41.94
CA GLY A 27 0.25 -52.38 -43.09
C GLY A 27 0.52 -50.86 -43.15
N SER A 28 1.04 -50.27 -42.12
CA SER A 28 1.86 -49.06 -42.26
C SER A 28 2.66 -48.85 -40.94
N GLY A 29 3.94 -49.19 -41.01
CA GLY A 29 4.87 -48.94 -39.91
C GLY A 29 5.12 -47.44 -39.66
N ARG A 30 4.08 -46.74 -39.21
CA ARG A 30 4.28 -45.46 -38.56
C ARG A 30 4.63 -45.75 -37.09
N SER A 31 5.91 -45.56 -36.82
CA SER A 31 6.55 -45.77 -35.54
C SER A 31 5.69 -45.20 -34.40
N CYS A 32 5.47 -45.99 -33.33
CA CYS A 32 4.91 -45.53 -32.06
C CYS A 32 5.59 -44.25 -31.50
N TYR A 33 6.79 -43.99 -31.95
CA TYR A 33 7.55 -42.78 -31.68
C TYR A 33 6.89 -41.49 -32.25
N ALA A 34 6.28 -41.55 -33.43
CA ALA A 34 5.64 -40.37 -34.02
C ALA A 34 4.38 -39.98 -33.25
N PHE A 35 3.64 -40.94 -32.70
CA PHE A 35 2.46 -40.67 -31.88
C PHE A 35 2.83 -40.16 -30.49
N ALA A 36 3.91 -40.62 -29.90
CA ALA A 36 4.45 -40.14 -28.63
C ALA A 36 4.94 -38.69 -28.73
N VAL A 37 5.67 -38.35 -29.80
CA VAL A 37 6.16 -36.97 -30.05
C VAL A 37 5.03 -36.01 -30.36
N GLU A 38 3.94 -36.45 -31.00
CA GLU A 38 2.78 -35.64 -31.27
C GLU A 38 1.94 -35.41 -30.00
N TYR A 39 1.83 -36.41 -29.12
CA TYR A 39 1.16 -36.30 -27.82
C TYR A 39 1.92 -35.37 -26.86
N GLU A 40 3.25 -35.42 -26.82
CA GLU A 40 4.07 -34.49 -26.02
C GLU A 40 3.93 -33.02 -26.48
N ARG A 41 3.63 -32.80 -27.77
CA ARG A 41 3.44 -31.44 -28.32
C ARG A 41 2.11 -30.80 -27.87
N TYR A 42 1.13 -31.59 -27.45
CA TYR A 42 -0.18 -31.16 -26.95
C TYR A 42 -0.36 -31.38 -25.44
N ALA A 43 0.64 -31.96 -24.76
CA ALA A 43 0.60 -32.04 -23.32
C ALA A 43 0.63 -30.62 -22.76
N ALA A 44 -0.36 -30.28 -21.94
CA ALA A 44 -0.35 -29.00 -21.22
C ALA A 44 0.98 -28.88 -20.46
N PRO A 45 1.63 -27.70 -20.45
CA PRO A 45 2.84 -27.52 -19.70
C PRO A 45 2.61 -27.94 -18.24
N PRO A 46 3.60 -28.57 -17.61
CA PRO A 46 3.46 -29.00 -16.23
C PRO A 46 3.02 -27.81 -15.38
N PRO A 47 2.13 -28.00 -14.40
CA PRO A 47 1.70 -26.92 -13.53
C PRO A 47 2.94 -26.28 -12.89
N PRO A 48 2.97 -24.95 -12.74
CA PRO A 48 4.09 -24.27 -12.14
C PRO A 48 4.36 -24.84 -10.74
N PRO A 49 5.62 -24.94 -10.33
CA PRO A 49 5.98 -25.48 -9.02
C PRO A 49 5.26 -24.71 -7.92
N ALA A 50 4.80 -25.41 -6.89
CA ALA A 50 4.12 -24.79 -5.76
C ALA A 50 5.03 -23.69 -5.16
N PRO A 51 4.49 -22.51 -4.83
CA PRO A 51 5.28 -21.40 -4.29
C PRO A 51 5.94 -21.82 -2.98
N SER A 52 7.21 -21.44 -2.79
CA SER A 52 7.93 -21.70 -1.55
C SER A 52 7.28 -20.94 -0.37
N ARG A 53 7.45 -21.44 0.87
CA ARG A 53 6.97 -20.76 2.08
C ARG A 53 7.50 -19.32 2.18
N LEU A 54 8.78 -19.12 1.84
CA LEU A 54 9.41 -17.79 1.83
C LEU A 54 8.72 -16.86 0.83
N SER A 55 8.39 -17.34 -0.37
CA SER A 55 7.65 -16.57 -1.38
C SER A 55 6.24 -16.20 -0.91
N LEU A 56 5.56 -17.10 -0.18
CA LEU A 56 4.24 -16.81 0.39
C LEU A 56 4.31 -15.73 1.48
N TYR A 57 5.31 -15.80 2.36
CA TYR A 57 5.53 -14.75 3.38
C TYR A 57 5.92 -13.42 2.76
N TRP A 58 6.75 -13.43 1.72
CA TRP A 58 7.12 -12.23 0.95
C TRP A 58 5.90 -11.52 0.36
N LYS A 59 4.97 -12.31 -0.23
CA LYS A 59 3.70 -11.80 -0.73
C LYS A 59 2.78 -11.31 0.39
N LEU A 60 2.71 -12.02 1.51
CA LEU A 60 1.89 -11.64 2.66
C LEU A 60 2.35 -10.31 3.28
N MET A 61 3.67 -10.09 3.35
CA MET A 61 4.27 -8.83 3.79
C MET A 61 4.15 -7.70 2.76
N ARG A 62 3.66 -7.96 1.54
CA ARG A 62 3.64 -7.02 0.41
C ARG A 62 5.03 -6.48 0.06
N ALA A 63 6.08 -7.27 0.29
CA ALA A 63 7.46 -6.89 -0.01
C ALA A 63 7.75 -6.85 -1.52
N ASP A 64 6.90 -7.48 -2.32
CA ASP A 64 6.85 -7.41 -3.79
C ASP A 64 6.27 -6.09 -4.32
N ARG A 65 5.68 -5.24 -3.45
CA ARG A 65 5.02 -3.99 -3.82
C ARG A 65 5.57 -2.81 -3.02
N PRO A 66 6.67 -2.18 -3.47
CA PRO A 66 7.41 -1.20 -2.68
C PRO A 66 6.64 0.08 -2.36
N ILE A 67 5.62 0.46 -3.14
CA ILE A 67 4.92 1.73 -3.00
C ILE A 67 4.33 1.91 -1.59
N GLY A 68 3.78 0.85 -1.00
CA GLY A 68 3.17 0.94 0.32
C GLY A 68 4.13 1.35 1.43
N TRP A 69 5.39 0.92 1.41
CA TRP A 69 6.38 1.34 2.41
C TRP A 69 7.08 2.64 2.01
N LEU A 70 7.19 2.97 0.71
CA LEU A 70 7.72 4.25 0.26
C LEU A 70 6.86 5.43 0.71
N LEU A 71 5.53 5.30 0.71
CA LEU A 71 4.62 6.33 1.21
C LEU A 71 4.82 6.64 2.72
N LEU A 72 5.34 5.68 3.50
CA LEU A 72 5.72 5.90 4.89
C LEU A 72 7.17 6.38 5.03
N LEU A 73 8.04 5.94 4.13
CA LEU A 73 9.46 6.23 4.20
C LEU A 73 9.75 7.71 3.95
N TRP A 74 9.10 8.30 2.94
CA TRP A 74 9.36 9.69 2.58
C TRP A 74 9.11 10.66 3.74
N PRO A 75 7.94 10.68 4.41
CA PRO A 75 7.73 11.59 5.54
C PRO A 75 8.62 11.26 6.73
N THR A 76 9.01 9.99 6.92
CA THR A 76 10.01 9.62 7.92
C THR A 76 11.36 10.25 7.61
N TRP A 77 11.79 10.20 6.36
CA TRP A 77 13.05 10.81 5.93
C TRP A 77 12.98 12.35 5.92
N TRP A 78 11.84 12.96 5.54
CA TRP A 78 11.66 14.42 5.71
C TRP A 78 11.95 14.83 7.15
N ALA A 79 11.33 14.12 8.10
CA ALA A 79 11.49 14.41 9.52
C ALA A 79 12.93 14.21 10.02
N LEU A 80 13.60 13.13 9.59
CA LEU A 80 14.97 12.84 9.98
C LEU A 80 15.95 13.91 9.48
N TRP A 81 15.83 14.35 8.21
CA TRP A 81 16.69 15.42 7.66
C TRP A 81 16.41 16.76 8.31
N LEU A 82 15.15 17.11 8.52
CA LEU A 82 14.79 18.35 9.23
C LEU A 82 15.22 18.34 10.70
N ALA A 83 15.12 17.20 11.38
CA ALA A 83 15.53 17.08 12.77
C ALA A 83 17.05 17.13 12.96
N ALA A 84 17.82 16.72 11.95
CA ALA A 84 19.28 16.70 11.99
C ALA A 84 19.91 17.93 11.33
N ASP A 85 19.12 18.86 10.80
CA ASP A 85 19.60 19.99 9.97
C ASP A 85 20.57 19.52 8.88
N GLY A 86 20.22 18.41 8.21
CA GLY A 86 21.02 17.75 7.19
C GLY A 86 20.99 16.23 7.27
N PHE A 87 22.14 15.58 7.00
CA PHE A 87 22.23 14.13 7.03
C PHE A 87 22.10 13.57 8.45
N PRO A 88 21.10 12.73 8.74
CA PRO A 88 20.86 12.22 10.09
C PRO A 88 21.93 11.20 10.52
N PRO A 89 22.10 10.97 11.84
CA PRO A 89 23.01 9.95 12.34
C PRO A 89 22.71 8.58 11.68
N PRO A 90 23.71 7.89 11.10
CA PRO A 90 23.48 6.69 10.27
C PRO A 90 22.71 5.57 10.98
N TRP A 91 22.93 5.41 12.30
CA TRP A 91 22.22 4.43 13.09
C TRP A 91 20.72 4.77 13.23
N ILE A 92 20.38 6.02 13.47
CA ILE A 92 18.99 6.47 13.57
C ILE A 92 18.31 6.31 12.20
N LEU A 93 18.98 6.70 11.11
CA LEU A 93 18.48 6.50 9.75
C LEU A 93 18.19 5.02 9.46
N PHE A 94 19.11 4.12 9.83
CA PHE A 94 18.91 2.68 9.66
C PHE A 94 17.70 2.18 10.47
N VAL A 95 17.61 2.54 11.76
CA VAL A 95 16.53 2.10 12.65
C VAL A 95 15.16 2.55 12.12
N PHE A 96 15.02 3.80 11.67
CA PHE A 96 13.76 4.31 11.14
C PHE A 96 13.43 3.69 9.78
N THR A 97 14.39 3.52 8.89
CA THR A 97 14.19 2.90 7.58
C THR A 97 13.77 1.42 7.73
N ALA A 98 14.49 0.65 8.53
CA ALA A 98 14.16 -0.74 8.83
C ALA A 98 12.83 -0.84 9.59
N GLY A 99 12.58 0.08 10.54
CA GLY A 99 11.35 0.17 11.30
C GLY A 99 10.12 0.39 10.42
N VAL A 100 10.20 1.30 9.44
CA VAL A 100 9.13 1.52 8.44
C VAL A 100 8.83 0.23 7.68
N TRP A 101 9.86 -0.46 7.18
CA TRP A 101 9.67 -1.70 6.44
C TRP A 101 9.04 -2.80 7.30
N LEU A 102 9.53 -2.99 8.53
CA LEU A 102 9.03 -4.01 9.47
C LEU A 102 7.58 -3.75 9.88
N THR A 103 7.28 -2.51 10.31
CA THR A 103 5.93 -2.15 10.78
C THR A 103 4.90 -2.14 9.66
N ARG A 104 5.28 -1.69 8.45
CA ARG A 104 4.41 -1.77 7.28
C ARG A 104 4.12 -3.22 6.88
N SER A 105 5.15 -4.07 6.89
CA SER A 105 4.99 -5.51 6.61
C SER A 105 4.09 -6.18 7.66
N ALA A 106 4.29 -5.89 8.93
CA ALA A 106 3.43 -6.38 10.02
C ALA A 106 1.98 -5.89 9.85
N GLY A 107 1.80 -4.62 9.50
CA GLY A 107 0.49 -4.05 9.20
C GLY A 107 -0.24 -4.78 8.06
N CYS A 108 0.47 -5.18 7.00
CA CYS A 108 -0.12 -5.98 5.92
C CYS A 108 -0.56 -7.36 6.41
N VAL A 109 0.30 -8.04 7.19
CA VAL A 109 0.01 -9.37 7.71
C VAL A 109 -1.20 -9.38 8.62
N ILE A 110 -1.30 -8.42 9.57
CA ILE A 110 -2.43 -8.36 10.51
C ILE A 110 -3.71 -7.92 9.82
N ASN A 111 -3.63 -7.06 8.81
CA ASN A 111 -4.78 -6.65 8.03
C ASN A 111 -5.36 -7.82 7.23
N ASP A 112 -4.52 -8.60 6.53
CA ASP A 112 -4.95 -9.81 5.82
C ASP A 112 -5.50 -10.87 6.79
N TYR A 113 -4.96 -10.95 8.02
CA TYR A 113 -5.51 -11.83 9.05
C TYR A 113 -6.89 -11.36 9.54
N ALA A 114 -7.09 -10.06 9.74
CA ALA A 114 -8.38 -9.49 10.15
C ALA A 114 -9.45 -9.69 9.07
N ASP A 115 -9.08 -9.51 7.80
CA ASP A 115 -9.97 -9.57 6.64
C ASP A 115 -10.10 -11.00 6.04
N ARG A 116 -9.46 -12.03 6.61
CA ARG A 116 -9.39 -13.39 6.06
C ARG A 116 -10.74 -14.03 5.72
N TRP A 117 -11.83 -13.58 6.36
CA TRP A 117 -13.17 -14.04 6.09
C TRP A 117 -13.84 -13.31 4.92
N LEU A 118 -13.42 -12.07 4.67
CA LEU A 118 -13.95 -11.21 3.63
C LEU A 118 -13.18 -11.36 2.32
N ASP A 119 -11.87 -11.49 2.39
CA ASP A 119 -10.96 -11.53 1.24
C ASP A 119 -11.32 -12.56 0.15
N PRO A 120 -11.79 -13.79 0.46
CA PRO A 120 -12.19 -14.75 -0.55
C PRO A 120 -13.37 -14.28 -1.43
N HIS A 121 -14.19 -13.34 -0.92
CA HIS A 121 -15.39 -12.85 -1.60
C HIS A 121 -15.13 -11.58 -2.43
N VAL A 122 -13.93 -11.02 -2.36
CA VAL A 122 -13.54 -9.81 -3.10
C VAL A 122 -12.54 -10.17 -4.20
N GLU A 123 -12.85 -9.85 -5.45
CA GLU A 123 -12.06 -10.25 -6.62
C GLU A 123 -10.58 -9.89 -6.51
N ARG A 124 -10.28 -8.69 -6.01
CA ARG A 124 -8.92 -8.17 -5.85
C ARG A 124 -8.10 -8.91 -4.78
N THR A 125 -8.75 -9.52 -3.78
CA THR A 125 -8.10 -10.06 -2.57
C THR A 125 -8.22 -11.58 -2.45
N ARG A 126 -9.03 -12.23 -3.27
CA ARG A 126 -9.26 -13.69 -3.23
C ARG A 126 -8.00 -14.54 -3.42
N GLU A 127 -6.97 -14.00 -4.08
CA GLU A 127 -5.69 -14.69 -4.33
C GLU A 127 -4.64 -14.46 -3.22
N ARG A 128 -5.00 -13.76 -2.14
CA ARG A 128 -4.10 -13.55 -1.00
C ARG A 128 -3.75 -14.88 -0.33
N PRO A 129 -2.50 -15.04 0.18
CA PRO A 129 -2.07 -16.31 0.79
C PRO A 129 -2.95 -16.79 1.95
N LEU A 130 -3.55 -15.89 2.74
CA LEU A 130 -4.50 -16.23 3.80
C LEU A 130 -5.89 -16.57 3.27
N ALA A 131 -6.36 -15.86 2.25
CA ALA A 131 -7.65 -16.10 1.62
C ALA A 131 -7.72 -17.47 0.93
N THR A 132 -6.62 -17.88 0.29
CA THR A 132 -6.48 -19.18 -0.38
C THR A 132 -6.16 -20.33 0.58
N GLY A 133 -5.87 -20.05 1.86
CA GLY A 133 -5.41 -21.05 2.83
C GLY A 133 -3.97 -21.53 2.62
N ALA A 134 -3.21 -20.91 1.68
CA ALA A 134 -1.80 -21.24 1.45
C ALA A 134 -0.89 -20.92 2.66
N VAL A 135 -1.30 -19.96 3.49
CA VAL A 135 -0.69 -19.62 4.79
C VAL A 135 -1.78 -19.73 5.85
N SER A 136 -1.49 -20.41 6.95
CA SER A 136 -2.42 -20.54 8.06
C SER A 136 -2.49 -19.24 8.90
N GLY A 137 -3.62 -19.04 9.60
CA GLY A 137 -3.74 -17.90 10.52
C GLY A 137 -2.71 -17.91 11.66
N ARG A 138 -2.25 -19.09 12.11
CA ARG A 138 -1.16 -19.22 13.09
C ARG A 138 0.17 -18.72 12.53
N GLU A 139 0.53 -19.12 11.34
CA GLU A 139 1.76 -18.66 10.67
C GLU A 139 1.75 -17.14 10.49
N ALA A 140 0.59 -16.56 10.09
CA ALA A 140 0.44 -15.13 9.95
C ALA A 140 0.66 -14.39 11.29
N LEU A 141 0.07 -14.87 12.39
CA LEU A 141 0.25 -14.27 13.72
C LEU A 141 1.70 -14.40 14.22
N ILE A 142 2.36 -15.52 13.97
CA ILE A 142 3.79 -15.70 14.30
C ILE A 142 4.64 -14.70 13.49
N LEU A 143 4.42 -14.60 12.18
CA LEU A 143 5.13 -13.65 11.31
C LEU A 143 4.92 -12.21 11.80
N PHE A 144 3.67 -11.83 12.10
CA PHE A 144 3.35 -10.53 12.69
C PHE A 144 4.13 -10.27 13.96
N ALA A 145 4.12 -11.22 14.91
CA ALA A 145 4.83 -11.10 16.19
C ALA A 145 6.35 -10.94 15.99
N VAL A 146 6.95 -11.73 15.09
CA VAL A 146 8.39 -11.64 14.78
C VAL A 146 8.73 -10.26 14.20
N LEU A 147 7.95 -9.75 13.26
CA LEU A 147 8.17 -8.43 12.66
C LEU A 147 8.04 -7.31 13.70
N MET A 148 7.03 -7.38 14.57
CA MET A 148 6.81 -6.39 15.62
C MET A 148 7.89 -6.43 16.70
N LEU A 149 8.34 -7.62 17.10
CA LEU A 149 9.44 -7.78 18.06
C LEU A 149 10.76 -7.27 17.49
N ALA A 150 11.03 -7.53 16.21
CA ALA A 150 12.20 -6.99 15.53
C ALA A 150 12.16 -5.45 15.45
N ALA A 151 11.02 -4.85 15.10
CA ALA A 151 10.84 -3.41 15.10
C ALA A 151 11.02 -2.82 16.52
N PHE A 152 10.45 -3.47 17.53
CA PHE A 152 10.59 -3.04 18.92
C PHE A 152 12.02 -3.15 19.44
N ALA A 153 12.75 -4.21 19.09
CA ALA A 153 14.17 -4.35 19.42
C ALA A 153 15.02 -3.20 18.84
N LEU A 154 14.71 -2.74 17.62
CA LEU A 154 15.35 -1.55 17.04
C LEU A 154 15.01 -0.28 17.83
N VAL A 155 13.74 -0.10 18.19
CA VAL A 155 13.28 1.07 18.96
C VAL A 155 13.94 1.12 20.34
N LEU A 156 14.20 -0.01 21.00
CA LEU A 156 14.89 -0.08 22.28
C LEU A 156 16.33 0.47 22.26
N THR A 157 16.94 0.64 21.09
CA THR A 157 18.25 1.28 20.92
C THR A 157 18.16 2.81 20.88
N MET A 158 16.96 3.38 20.89
CA MET A 158 16.70 4.81 20.84
C MET A 158 16.61 5.42 22.25
N ASN A 159 16.48 6.75 22.33
CA ASN A 159 16.25 7.43 23.58
C ASN A 159 14.88 7.15 24.19
N ARG A 160 14.74 7.46 25.49
CA ARG A 160 13.53 7.16 26.27
C ARG A 160 12.26 7.78 25.67
N LEU A 161 12.34 9.00 25.14
CA LEU A 161 11.18 9.67 24.55
C LEU A 161 10.68 8.94 23.30
N THR A 162 11.60 8.55 22.41
CA THR A 162 11.27 7.76 21.22
C THR A 162 10.63 6.41 21.57
N ILE A 163 11.14 5.73 22.60
CA ILE A 163 10.54 4.48 23.09
C ILE A 163 9.13 4.74 23.60
N LEU A 164 8.87 5.79 24.38
CA LEU A 164 7.53 6.12 24.87
C LEU A 164 6.58 6.44 23.71
N LEU A 165 7.03 7.23 22.73
CA LEU A 165 6.23 7.56 21.55
C LEU A 165 5.90 6.32 20.69
N SER A 166 6.75 5.30 20.67
CA SER A 166 6.49 4.07 19.92
C SER A 166 5.25 3.31 20.42
N PHE A 167 4.92 3.39 21.72
CA PHE A 167 3.68 2.81 22.24
C PHE A 167 2.44 3.52 21.72
N VAL A 168 2.49 4.84 21.52
CA VAL A 168 1.40 5.59 20.89
C VAL A 168 1.23 5.14 19.43
N GLY A 169 2.35 5.01 18.70
CA GLY A 169 2.35 4.48 17.32
C GLY A 169 1.74 3.09 17.24
N LEU A 170 2.05 2.21 18.20
CA LEU A 170 1.47 0.87 18.29
C LEU A 170 -0.06 0.93 18.46
N VAL A 171 -0.55 1.80 19.36
CA VAL A 171 -2.01 1.97 19.58
C VAL A 171 -2.70 2.48 18.33
N LEU A 172 -2.11 3.47 17.63
CA LEU A 172 -2.64 3.99 16.37
C LEU A 172 -2.70 2.91 15.29
N ALA A 173 -1.62 2.14 15.12
CA ALA A 173 -1.56 1.07 14.12
C ALA A 173 -2.53 -0.08 14.43
N ALA A 174 -2.67 -0.48 15.70
CA ALA A 174 -3.54 -1.57 16.11
C ALA A 174 -5.03 -1.23 16.00
N SER A 175 -5.42 0.03 16.22
CA SER A 175 -6.82 0.48 16.17
C SER A 175 -7.29 0.82 14.75
N TYR A 176 -6.40 1.16 13.82
CA TYR A 176 -6.74 1.55 12.44
C TYR A 176 -7.69 0.57 11.71
N PRO A 177 -7.47 -0.77 11.72
CA PRO A 177 -8.31 -1.69 10.94
C PRO A 177 -9.81 -1.68 11.33
N TYR A 178 -10.10 -1.26 12.57
CA TYR A 178 -11.46 -1.26 13.08
C TYR A 178 -12.27 -0.02 12.68
N LEU A 179 -11.59 1.06 12.28
CA LEU A 179 -12.23 2.37 12.08
C LEU A 179 -13.19 2.43 10.90
N LYS A 180 -12.98 1.66 9.86
CA LYS A 180 -13.90 1.54 8.72
C LYS A 180 -15.35 1.21 9.11
N ARG A 181 -15.55 0.63 10.29
CA ARG A 181 -16.87 0.26 10.82
C ARG A 181 -17.55 1.42 11.52
N TYR A 182 -16.79 2.38 12.05
CA TYR A 182 -17.30 3.41 12.96
C TYR A 182 -17.32 4.80 12.35
N THR A 183 -16.36 5.17 11.51
CA THR A 183 -16.19 6.51 10.97
C THR A 183 -16.03 6.54 9.45
N TYR A 184 -16.45 7.65 8.83
CA TYR A 184 -16.19 7.95 7.43
C TYR A 184 -14.79 8.55 7.17
N LEU A 185 -13.96 8.71 8.22
CA LEU A 185 -12.64 9.32 8.17
C LEU A 185 -11.49 8.32 8.48
N PRO A 186 -11.53 7.05 8.01
CA PRO A 186 -10.44 6.12 8.23
C PRO A 186 -9.15 6.59 7.58
N GLN A 187 -9.21 7.37 6.48
CA GLN A 187 -8.05 7.93 5.78
C GLN A 187 -7.32 8.99 6.62
N VAL A 188 -8.05 9.79 7.38
CA VAL A 188 -7.45 10.75 8.33
C VAL A 188 -6.71 9.99 9.45
N TYR A 189 -7.33 8.94 9.96
CA TYR A 189 -6.69 8.13 10.98
C TYR A 189 -5.47 7.35 10.45
N LEU A 190 -5.52 6.92 9.19
CA LEU A 190 -4.34 6.37 8.51
C LEU A 190 -3.21 7.41 8.50
N GLY A 191 -3.53 8.67 8.21
CA GLY A 191 -2.59 9.79 8.27
C GLY A 191 -1.97 9.97 9.66
N LEU A 192 -2.78 9.84 10.72
CA LEU A 192 -2.28 9.86 12.10
C LEU A 192 -1.29 8.71 12.36
N ALA A 193 -1.64 7.48 11.98
CA ALA A 193 -0.81 6.30 12.22
C ALA A 193 0.47 6.31 11.35
N PHE A 194 0.35 6.63 10.07
CA PHE A 194 1.48 6.63 9.12
C PHE A 194 2.45 7.77 9.36
N GLY A 195 1.93 8.95 9.76
CA GLY A 195 2.75 10.10 10.08
C GLY A 195 3.44 10.03 11.44
N TRP A 196 3.09 9.06 12.32
CA TRP A 196 3.60 9.04 13.69
C TRP A 196 5.12 8.85 13.78
N ALA A 197 5.76 8.37 12.72
CA ALA A 197 7.22 8.35 12.62
C ALA A 197 7.85 9.75 12.66
N ILE A 198 7.10 10.81 12.29
CA ILE A 198 7.60 12.20 12.29
C ILE A 198 7.95 12.68 13.69
N PRO A 199 7.03 12.72 14.68
CA PRO A 199 7.41 13.12 16.04
C PRO A 199 8.43 12.17 16.67
N MET A 200 8.42 10.87 16.32
CA MET A 200 9.44 9.92 16.76
C MET A 200 10.84 10.26 16.21
N ALA A 201 10.93 10.68 14.94
CA ALA A 201 12.20 11.06 14.31
C ALA A 201 12.85 12.28 15.00
N PHE A 202 12.06 13.32 15.26
CA PHE A 202 12.54 14.48 16.01
C PHE A 202 12.95 14.09 17.44
N ALA A 203 12.13 13.29 18.13
CA ALA A 203 12.49 12.79 19.45
C ALA A 203 13.80 11.99 19.45
N ALA A 204 14.04 11.17 18.42
CA ALA A 204 15.24 10.35 18.31
C ALA A 204 16.50 11.18 18.08
N VAL A 205 16.41 12.23 17.27
CA VAL A 205 17.56 13.08 16.89
C VAL A 205 17.80 14.19 17.92
N GLN A 206 16.74 14.91 18.32
CA GLN A 206 16.84 16.12 19.16
C GLN A 206 16.55 15.85 20.65
N GLY A 207 15.95 14.72 21.00
CA GLY A 207 15.52 14.43 22.37
C GLY A 207 14.20 15.10 22.77
N GLU A 208 13.58 15.85 21.86
CA GLU A 208 12.31 16.55 22.06
C GLU A 208 11.45 16.54 20.78
N VAL A 209 10.20 16.99 20.88
CA VAL A 209 9.28 17.11 19.73
C VAL A 209 8.88 18.58 19.58
N PRO A 210 9.62 19.38 18.78
CA PRO A 210 9.36 20.79 18.58
C PRO A 210 8.06 21.07 17.79
N ALA A 211 7.61 22.32 17.78
CA ALA A 211 6.43 22.73 17.02
C ALA A 211 6.54 22.41 15.51
N LEU A 212 7.76 22.47 14.96
CA LEU A 212 8.05 22.10 13.58
C LEU A 212 7.67 20.65 13.26
N ALA A 213 7.94 19.71 14.18
CA ALA A 213 7.57 18.31 14.05
C ALA A 213 6.04 18.14 13.94
N TRP A 214 5.29 18.86 14.78
CA TRP A 214 3.82 18.82 14.75
C TRP A 214 3.24 19.46 13.49
N LEU A 215 3.84 20.55 13.00
CA LEU A 215 3.44 21.17 11.73
C LEU A 215 3.64 20.22 10.55
N LEU A 216 4.81 19.56 10.47
CA LEU A 216 5.11 18.57 9.44
C LEU A 216 4.15 17.36 9.55
N TYR A 217 3.87 16.91 10.77
CA TYR A 217 2.93 15.81 11.03
C TYR A 217 1.53 16.12 10.55
N VAL A 218 1.01 17.32 10.83
CA VAL A 218 -0.31 17.78 10.33
C VAL A 218 -0.31 17.86 8.81
N GLY A 219 0.75 18.37 8.19
CA GLY A 219 0.91 18.38 6.74
C GLY A 219 0.85 16.97 6.15
N ASN A 220 1.54 16.02 6.78
CA ASN A 220 1.50 14.62 6.37
C ASN A 220 0.10 13.99 6.51
N ILE A 221 -0.68 14.35 7.52
CA ILE A 221 -2.06 13.88 7.66
C ILE A 221 -2.90 14.33 6.46
N PHE A 222 -2.78 15.58 6.03
CA PHE A 222 -3.49 16.08 4.84
C PHE A 222 -3.08 15.32 3.58
N TRP A 223 -1.78 15.12 3.37
CA TRP A 223 -1.28 14.37 2.22
C TRP A 223 -1.75 12.91 2.23
N THR A 224 -1.63 12.23 3.37
CA THR A 224 -2.08 10.84 3.51
C THR A 224 -3.58 10.71 3.26
N THR A 225 -4.38 11.63 3.81
CA THR A 225 -5.82 11.63 3.58
C THR A 225 -6.15 11.84 2.10
N ALA A 226 -5.42 12.73 1.41
CA ALA A 226 -5.65 13.01 0.01
C ALA A 226 -5.31 11.79 -0.86
N TYR A 227 -4.10 11.22 -0.74
CA TYR A 227 -3.73 10.10 -1.60
C TYR A 227 -4.52 8.81 -1.29
N ASP A 228 -4.87 8.58 -0.02
CA ASP A 228 -5.66 7.40 0.33
C ASP A 228 -7.15 7.59 -0.03
N THR A 229 -7.61 8.82 -0.25
CA THR A 229 -8.92 9.09 -0.85
C THR A 229 -8.94 8.65 -2.33
N TRP A 230 -7.86 8.84 -3.11
CA TRP A 230 -7.74 8.25 -4.45
C TRP A 230 -7.95 6.75 -4.40
N TYR A 231 -7.32 6.07 -3.44
CA TYR A 231 -7.49 4.64 -3.26
C TYR A 231 -8.93 4.27 -2.84
N ALA A 232 -9.53 5.03 -1.94
CA ALA A 232 -10.91 4.82 -1.52
C ALA A 232 -11.93 5.03 -2.67
N MET A 233 -11.62 5.88 -3.65
CA MET A 233 -12.45 6.05 -4.85
C MET A 233 -12.42 4.80 -5.75
N VAL A 234 -11.33 4.02 -5.75
CA VAL A 234 -11.24 2.74 -6.46
C VAL A 234 -12.24 1.73 -5.88
N ASP A 235 -12.36 1.68 -4.56
CA ASP A 235 -13.16 0.69 -3.85
C ASP A 235 -14.59 1.20 -3.51
N ARG A 236 -14.98 2.44 -3.89
CA ARG A 236 -16.24 3.12 -3.49
C ARG A 236 -17.49 2.26 -3.68
N ASP A 237 -17.67 1.69 -4.87
CA ASP A 237 -18.88 0.91 -5.19
C ASP A 237 -18.95 -0.40 -4.41
N ASP A 238 -17.79 -0.98 -4.10
CA ASP A 238 -17.71 -2.22 -3.34
C ASP A 238 -17.86 -1.93 -1.83
N ASP A 239 -17.28 -0.83 -1.35
CA ASP A 239 -17.44 -0.35 0.03
C ASP A 239 -18.91 -0.07 0.39
N ILE A 240 -19.68 0.54 -0.53
CA ILE A 240 -21.11 0.78 -0.35
C ILE A 240 -21.87 -0.54 -0.16
N LYS A 241 -21.58 -1.58 -0.96
CA LYS A 241 -22.26 -2.89 -0.90
C LYS A 241 -22.03 -3.60 0.44
N VAL A 242 -20.84 -3.44 1.03
CA VAL A 242 -20.46 -4.09 2.30
C VAL A 242 -20.63 -3.18 3.51
N ASN A 243 -21.26 -2.00 3.34
CA ASN A 243 -21.45 -0.97 4.37
C ASN A 243 -20.13 -0.56 5.07
N SER A 244 -19.03 -0.52 4.31
CA SER A 244 -17.74 0.04 4.73
C SER A 244 -17.77 1.57 4.56
N LYS A 245 -17.09 2.29 5.44
CA LYS A 245 -17.08 3.76 5.43
C LYS A 245 -15.74 4.28 4.94
N SER A 246 -15.75 5.33 4.10
CA SER A 246 -14.54 5.97 3.58
C SER A 246 -14.76 7.44 3.28
N THR A 247 -13.66 8.20 3.12
CA THR A 247 -13.71 9.61 2.67
C THR A 247 -14.27 9.73 1.27
N ALA A 248 -14.06 8.75 0.39
CA ALA A 248 -14.66 8.76 -0.94
C ALA A 248 -16.19 8.72 -0.90
N ILE A 249 -16.77 7.97 0.04
CA ILE A 249 -18.22 7.94 0.28
C ILE A 249 -18.68 9.25 0.93
N LEU A 250 -17.94 9.74 1.93
CA LEU A 250 -18.27 10.99 2.64
C LEU A 250 -18.31 12.19 1.71
N PHE A 251 -17.31 12.34 0.84
CA PHE A 251 -17.21 13.48 -0.05
C PHE A 251 -18.12 13.37 -1.28
N GLY A 252 -18.53 12.16 -1.66
CA GLY A 252 -19.41 11.93 -2.80
C GLY A 252 -18.86 12.59 -4.07
N GLU A 253 -19.66 13.44 -4.70
CA GLU A 253 -19.26 14.17 -5.92
C GLU A 253 -18.27 15.32 -5.66
N MET A 254 -18.12 15.74 -4.41
CA MET A 254 -17.16 16.77 -3.99
C MET A 254 -15.77 16.22 -3.72
N ASP A 255 -15.51 14.95 -4.00
CA ASP A 255 -14.27 14.26 -3.72
C ASP A 255 -13.02 14.96 -4.31
N LEU A 256 -13.08 15.39 -5.57
CA LEU A 256 -11.98 16.14 -6.21
C LEU A 256 -11.73 17.49 -5.55
N VAL A 257 -12.79 18.20 -5.15
CA VAL A 257 -12.68 19.48 -4.44
C VAL A 257 -12.07 19.27 -3.07
N ALA A 258 -12.55 18.28 -2.32
CA ALA A 258 -12.03 17.94 -1.00
C ALA A 258 -10.54 17.56 -1.06
N GLN A 259 -10.14 16.74 -2.05
CA GLN A 259 -8.73 16.42 -2.27
C GLN A 259 -7.91 17.66 -2.65
N GLY A 260 -8.43 18.55 -3.50
CA GLY A 260 -7.79 19.82 -3.82
C GLY A 260 -7.53 20.68 -2.59
N VAL A 261 -8.49 20.75 -1.67
CA VAL A 261 -8.31 21.42 -0.37
C VAL A 261 -7.24 20.73 0.47
N LEU A 262 -7.27 19.41 0.58
CA LEU A 262 -6.28 18.65 1.35
C LEU A 262 -4.85 18.82 0.83
N TYR A 263 -4.64 18.74 -0.48
CA TYR A 263 -3.33 19.01 -1.08
C TYR A 263 -2.90 20.47 -0.89
N THR A 264 -3.82 21.43 -0.99
CA THR A 264 -3.51 22.83 -0.71
C THR A 264 -3.03 23.02 0.72
N LEU A 265 -3.73 22.44 1.71
CA LEU A 265 -3.32 22.46 3.11
C LEU A 265 -1.98 21.77 3.35
N PHE A 266 -1.71 20.66 2.66
CA PHE A 266 -0.41 19.99 2.67
C PHE A 266 0.69 20.93 2.18
N PHE A 267 0.54 21.56 1.02
CA PHE A 267 1.55 22.49 0.49
C PHE A 267 1.74 23.74 1.35
N ILE A 268 0.66 24.27 1.96
CA ILE A 268 0.76 25.36 2.94
C ILE A 268 1.59 24.91 4.14
N ALA A 269 1.33 23.72 4.70
CA ALA A 269 2.09 23.20 5.82
C ALA A 269 3.57 23.04 5.46
N LEU A 270 3.90 22.47 4.30
CA LEU A 270 5.28 22.33 3.83
C LEU A 270 5.95 23.69 3.57
N ALA A 271 5.22 24.66 3.01
CA ALA A 271 5.75 26.01 2.83
C ALA A 271 6.11 26.67 4.17
N LEU A 272 5.27 26.48 5.19
CA LEU A 272 5.56 26.95 6.55
C LEU A 272 6.75 26.20 7.18
N VAL A 273 6.85 24.88 6.98
CA VAL A 273 7.99 24.07 7.41
C VAL A 273 9.28 24.59 6.77
N GLY A 274 9.30 24.77 5.45
CA GLY A 274 10.49 25.27 4.74
C GLY A 274 10.93 26.66 5.21
N ARG A 275 9.96 27.55 5.44
CA ARG A 275 10.27 28.89 6.01
C ARG A 275 10.83 28.81 7.42
N HIS A 276 10.26 27.96 8.27
CA HIS A 276 10.70 27.82 9.65
C HIS A 276 12.08 27.18 9.74
N ALA A 277 12.36 26.18 8.89
CA ALA A 277 13.66 25.50 8.80
C ALA A 277 14.71 26.29 8.00
N GLY A 278 14.36 27.46 7.44
CA GLY A 278 15.30 28.29 6.67
C GLY A 278 15.75 27.67 5.33
N LEU A 279 14.94 26.76 4.76
CA LEU A 279 15.29 26.07 3.51
C LEU A 279 15.30 27.03 2.31
N GLY A 280 16.28 26.82 1.42
CA GLY A 280 16.57 27.67 0.27
C GLY A 280 15.82 27.31 -1.01
N THR A 281 16.37 27.78 -2.14
CA THR A 281 15.71 27.69 -3.46
C THR A 281 15.51 26.26 -3.96
N ILE A 282 16.41 25.33 -3.61
CA ILE A 282 16.33 23.93 -4.06
C ILE A 282 15.09 23.26 -3.45
N TYR A 283 14.83 23.51 -2.16
CA TYR A 283 13.61 23.04 -1.51
C TYR A 283 12.35 23.56 -2.21
N TRP A 284 12.29 24.86 -2.50
CA TRP A 284 11.13 25.46 -3.18
C TRP A 284 10.92 24.91 -4.60
N ALA A 285 12.01 24.61 -5.30
CA ALA A 285 11.94 23.94 -6.60
C ALA A 285 11.37 22.50 -6.45
N GLY A 286 11.83 21.73 -5.44
CA GLY A 286 11.31 20.41 -5.13
C GLY A 286 9.81 20.44 -4.80
N LEU A 287 9.38 21.45 -4.03
CA LEU A 287 7.97 21.65 -3.71
C LEU A 287 7.15 22.01 -4.96
N GLY A 288 7.71 22.82 -5.89
CA GLY A 288 7.12 23.09 -7.19
C GLY A 288 6.95 21.83 -8.04
N VAL A 289 7.96 20.97 -8.10
CA VAL A 289 7.87 19.66 -8.78
C VAL A 289 6.77 18.80 -8.15
N ALA A 290 6.71 18.71 -6.83
CA ALA A 290 5.64 17.98 -6.13
C ALA A 290 4.25 18.52 -6.51
N GLY A 291 4.09 19.85 -6.63
CA GLY A 291 2.84 20.48 -7.07
C GLY A 291 2.45 20.11 -8.50
N LEU A 292 3.43 20.06 -9.43
CA LEU A 292 3.19 19.63 -10.82
C LEU A 292 2.77 18.14 -10.88
N LEU A 293 3.38 17.29 -10.07
CA LEU A 293 3.00 15.88 -9.96
C LEU A 293 1.56 15.71 -9.47
N VAL A 294 1.16 16.46 -8.44
CA VAL A 294 -0.23 16.46 -7.96
C VAL A 294 -1.19 16.99 -9.03
N ALA A 295 -0.86 18.07 -9.73
CA ALA A 295 -1.69 18.58 -10.82
C ALA A 295 -1.88 17.52 -11.91
N TRP A 296 -0.84 16.76 -12.23
CA TRP A 296 -0.93 15.64 -13.17
C TRP A 296 -1.87 14.53 -12.67
N GLU A 297 -1.83 14.20 -11.37
CA GLU A 297 -2.75 13.21 -10.76
C GLU A 297 -4.22 13.63 -10.91
N PHE A 298 -4.53 14.92 -10.70
CA PHE A 298 -5.86 15.45 -10.92
C PHE A 298 -6.29 15.36 -12.39
N MET A 299 -5.39 15.66 -13.33
CA MET A 299 -5.67 15.50 -14.76
C MET A 299 -5.93 14.04 -15.13
N LEU A 300 -5.15 13.12 -14.56
CA LEU A 300 -5.29 11.68 -14.80
C LEU A 300 -6.64 11.16 -14.28
N ALA A 301 -6.99 11.48 -13.05
CA ALA A 301 -8.15 10.91 -12.34
C ALA A 301 -9.42 11.79 -12.45
N ARG A 302 -9.45 12.82 -13.29
CA ARG A 302 -10.57 13.78 -13.42
C ARG A 302 -11.93 13.15 -13.71
N TYR A 303 -11.94 11.99 -14.38
CA TYR A 303 -13.17 11.26 -14.72
C TYR A 303 -13.52 10.17 -13.71
N ARG A 304 -12.73 10.02 -12.65
CA ARG A 304 -12.95 9.05 -11.55
C ARG A 304 -12.90 7.59 -11.98
N ASP A 305 -12.24 7.26 -13.11
CA ASP A 305 -12.02 5.88 -13.50
C ASP A 305 -11.21 5.14 -12.44
N ARG A 306 -11.62 3.91 -12.10
CA ARG A 306 -10.98 3.09 -11.06
C ARG A 306 -9.48 2.95 -11.29
N GLU A 307 -9.08 2.63 -12.53
CA GLU A 307 -7.66 2.46 -12.89
C GLU A 307 -6.89 3.78 -12.80
N ALA A 308 -7.49 4.89 -13.24
CA ALA A 308 -6.89 6.21 -13.16
C ALA A 308 -6.69 6.67 -11.71
N CYS A 309 -7.70 6.47 -10.84
CA CYS A 309 -7.60 6.74 -9.40
C CYS A 309 -6.53 5.87 -8.74
N PHE A 310 -6.45 4.58 -9.10
CA PHE A 310 -5.41 3.69 -8.58
C PHE A 310 -4.01 4.12 -9.01
N ARG A 311 -3.84 4.55 -10.27
CA ARG A 311 -2.56 5.09 -10.76
C ARG A 311 -2.20 6.41 -10.06
N ALA A 312 -3.16 7.30 -9.80
CA ALA A 312 -2.94 8.52 -9.03
C ALA A 312 -2.46 8.20 -7.60
N PHE A 313 -3.12 7.24 -6.92
CA PHE A 313 -2.67 6.75 -5.63
C PHE A 313 -1.22 6.23 -5.67
N LEU A 314 -0.91 5.35 -6.63
CA LEU A 314 0.45 4.80 -6.77
C LEU A 314 1.49 5.87 -7.05
N HIS A 315 1.12 6.92 -7.80
CA HIS A 315 2.02 7.99 -8.23
C HIS A 315 2.43 8.92 -7.06
N ASN A 316 1.65 8.97 -5.98
CA ASN A 316 1.95 9.82 -4.82
C ASN A 316 3.31 9.54 -4.17
N HIS A 317 3.92 8.36 -4.37
CA HIS A 317 5.28 8.13 -3.89
C HIS A 317 6.31 9.08 -4.55
N TRP A 318 6.07 9.51 -5.81
CA TRP A 318 6.91 10.50 -6.49
C TRP A 318 6.74 11.89 -5.88
N VAL A 319 5.53 12.25 -5.46
CA VAL A 319 5.28 13.50 -4.72
C VAL A 319 6.10 13.50 -3.43
N GLY A 320 6.02 12.41 -2.66
CA GLY A 320 6.82 12.26 -1.44
C GLY A 320 8.32 12.31 -1.69
N MET A 321 8.79 11.67 -2.76
CA MET A 321 10.21 11.69 -3.16
C MET A 321 10.67 13.09 -3.60
N ALA A 322 9.86 13.84 -4.34
CA ALA A 322 10.20 15.19 -4.79
C ALA A 322 10.39 16.15 -3.60
N VAL A 323 9.51 16.07 -2.60
CA VAL A 323 9.67 16.83 -1.35
C VAL A 323 10.96 16.42 -0.62
N PHE A 324 11.21 15.11 -0.49
CA PHE A 324 12.44 14.61 0.14
C PHE A 324 13.70 15.08 -0.58
N ALA A 325 13.72 14.95 -1.92
CA ALA A 325 14.86 15.39 -2.72
C ALA A 325 15.09 16.90 -2.55
N GLY A 326 14.02 17.70 -2.51
CA GLY A 326 14.12 19.13 -2.22
C GLY A 326 14.78 19.41 -0.86
N ILE A 327 14.35 18.73 0.21
CA ILE A 327 14.94 18.89 1.55
C ILE A 327 16.41 18.43 1.56
N ALA A 328 16.67 17.21 1.08
CA ALA A 328 18.00 16.61 1.18
C ALA A 328 19.06 17.35 0.33
N LEU A 329 18.68 17.77 -0.87
CA LEU A 329 19.58 18.52 -1.74
C LEU A 329 19.80 19.95 -1.25
N ASP A 330 18.80 20.59 -0.66
CA ASP A 330 18.95 21.92 -0.08
C ASP A 330 19.97 21.92 1.06
N TYR A 331 19.89 20.96 1.98
CA TYR A 331 20.89 20.80 3.03
C TYR A 331 22.28 20.38 2.52
N ALA A 332 22.37 19.73 1.37
CA ALA A 332 23.66 19.27 0.82
C ALA A 332 24.38 20.34 -0.01
N LEU A 333 23.64 21.25 -0.66
CA LEU A 333 24.16 22.16 -1.68
C LEU A 333 23.86 23.64 -1.39
N GLY A 334 22.93 23.91 -0.50
CA GLY A 334 22.53 25.25 -0.04
C GLY A 334 23.29 25.62 1.21
#